data_2a88ec2e176a882696788c1aee293591
#
_entry.id   2a88ec2e176a882696788c1aee293591
#
_cell.length_a   1.000
_cell.length_b   1.000
_cell.length_c   1.000
_cell.angle_alpha   90.00
_cell.angle_beta   90.00
_cell.angle_gamma   90.00
#
_symmetry.space_group_name_H-M   'P 1'
#
loop_
_entity.id
_entity.type
_entity.pdbx_description
1 polymer ?
#
loop_
_entity_poly.entity_id
_entity_poly.type
_entity_poly.pdbx_seq_one_letter_code
_entity_poly.pdbx_strand_id
1 'polypeptide(L)'
;LALARLSSETDAKSVLNRARRTIPTSHEIWIAAARLLEENGEEAERIYKTMSTAVLSLNRAGAILSRDQWLREAEQVDKEGSPTTCAAIVRATVHLDIDAEDRRRVWSEDADSCLDHGRVSTARAILACALDEFPDSLELWQQAARLERLHGSHVSLTDLLERGVAQCPTAEFLWLMYADDRRRDGDLHGARQVLTRASDANLGSESISLAAAKLESETGDMASATNILARARKEVR
;
A
#
# COMPACT_ATOMS: atom_id res chain seq x y z
N LEU A 1 -8.25 -26.41 14.27
CA LEU A 1 -7.49 -25.89 13.11
C LEU A 1 -6.91 -27.03 12.29
N ALA A 2 -6.17 -27.98 12.89
CA ALA A 2 -5.58 -29.12 12.16
C ALA A 2 -6.62 -29.92 11.36
N LEU A 3 -7.79 -30.20 11.94
CA LEU A 3 -8.88 -30.89 11.25
C LEU A 3 -9.36 -30.12 10.02
N ALA A 4 -9.52 -28.80 10.11
CA ALA A 4 -9.94 -27.97 8.99
C ALA A 4 -8.92 -27.94 7.84
N ARG A 5 -7.61 -28.00 8.14
CA ARG A 5 -6.54 -28.08 7.13
C ARG A 5 -6.51 -29.42 6.37
N LEU A 6 -7.03 -30.49 6.98
CA LEU A 6 -7.03 -31.85 6.39
C LEU A 6 -8.38 -32.22 5.75
N SER A 7 -9.38 -31.35 5.85
CA SER A 7 -10.73 -31.58 5.36
C SER A 7 -10.93 -31.01 3.96
N SER A 8 -12.00 -31.49 3.27
CA SER A 8 -12.46 -30.83 2.04
C SER A 8 -12.93 -29.39 2.32
N GLU A 9 -12.99 -28.55 1.32
CA GLU A 9 -13.39 -27.14 1.46
C GLU A 9 -14.71 -26.94 2.22
N THR A 10 -15.73 -27.71 1.85
CA THR A 10 -17.07 -27.65 2.48
C THR A 10 -17.03 -28.10 3.93
N ASP A 11 -16.25 -29.14 4.22
CA ASP A 11 -16.06 -29.65 5.58
C ASP A 11 -15.25 -28.69 6.43
N ALA A 12 -14.20 -28.07 5.87
CA ALA A 12 -13.40 -27.06 6.54
C ALA A 12 -14.24 -25.85 6.96
N LYS A 13 -15.09 -25.31 6.07
CA LYS A 13 -16.04 -24.24 6.39
C LYS A 13 -17.00 -24.65 7.53
N SER A 14 -17.52 -25.88 7.49
CA SER A 14 -18.40 -26.43 8.52
C SER A 14 -17.69 -26.56 9.87
N VAL A 15 -16.48 -27.12 9.89
CA VAL A 15 -15.64 -27.27 11.08
C VAL A 15 -15.33 -25.91 11.72
N LEU A 16 -14.90 -24.92 10.95
CA LEU A 16 -14.59 -23.57 11.44
C LEU A 16 -15.85 -22.87 11.98
N ASN A 17 -17.01 -23.01 11.32
CA ASN A 17 -18.26 -22.44 11.82
C ASN A 17 -18.70 -23.07 13.15
N ARG A 18 -18.51 -24.39 13.32
CA ARG A 18 -18.76 -25.07 14.60
C ARG A 18 -17.76 -24.62 15.66
N ALA A 19 -16.49 -24.49 15.31
CA ALA A 19 -15.44 -24.05 16.22
C ALA A 19 -15.69 -22.64 16.77
N ARG A 20 -16.14 -21.68 15.94
CA ARG A 20 -16.52 -20.33 16.38
C ARG A 20 -17.65 -20.33 17.41
N ARG A 21 -18.61 -21.27 17.32
CA ARG A 21 -19.70 -21.39 18.29
C ARG A 21 -19.23 -22.01 19.60
N THR A 22 -18.25 -22.92 19.52
CA THR A 22 -17.73 -23.64 20.69
C THR A 22 -16.69 -22.85 21.45
N ILE A 23 -15.83 -22.10 20.73
CA ILE A 23 -14.73 -21.29 21.30
C ILE A 23 -14.81 -19.87 20.68
N PRO A 24 -15.77 -19.05 21.15
CA PRO A 24 -16.00 -17.73 20.56
C PRO A 24 -14.89 -16.71 20.84
N THR A 25 -13.97 -17.03 21.78
CA THR A 25 -12.85 -16.16 22.18
C THR A 25 -11.57 -16.40 21.41
N SER A 26 -11.50 -17.41 20.51
CA SER A 26 -10.29 -17.68 19.74
C SER A 26 -10.26 -16.87 18.44
N HIS A 27 -9.32 -15.92 18.33
CA HIS A 27 -9.06 -15.14 17.13
C HIS A 27 -8.46 -16.01 16.01
N GLU A 28 -7.67 -17.03 16.35
CA GLU A 28 -7.03 -17.95 15.39
C GLU A 28 -8.05 -18.66 14.48
N ILE A 29 -9.24 -18.97 15.01
CA ILE A 29 -10.30 -19.60 14.21
C ILE A 29 -10.82 -18.65 13.12
N TRP A 30 -10.88 -17.37 13.43
CA TRP A 30 -11.31 -16.34 12.49
C TRP A 30 -10.25 -16.10 11.41
N ILE A 31 -8.97 -16.03 11.82
CA ILE A 31 -7.85 -15.92 10.88
C ILE A 31 -7.80 -17.14 9.95
N ALA A 32 -7.95 -18.35 10.49
CA ALA A 32 -8.00 -19.56 9.66
C ALA A 32 -9.16 -19.57 8.67
N ALA A 33 -10.31 -18.99 9.07
CA ALA A 33 -11.44 -18.86 8.15
C ALA A 33 -11.21 -17.82 7.05
N ALA A 34 -10.55 -16.70 7.36
CA ALA A 34 -10.17 -15.70 6.37
C ALA A 34 -9.17 -16.27 5.37
N ARG A 35 -8.17 -17.01 5.85
CA ARG A 35 -7.19 -17.71 4.99
C ARG A 35 -7.83 -18.74 4.07
N LEU A 36 -8.77 -19.53 4.59
CA LEU A 36 -9.51 -20.49 3.77
C LEU A 36 -10.30 -19.80 2.65
N LEU A 37 -10.85 -18.60 2.90
CA LEU A 37 -11.51 -17.81 1.86
C LEU A 37 -10.50 -17.32 0.81
N GLU A 38 -9.31 -16.88 1.23
CA GLU A 38 -8.24 -16.46 0.34
C GLU A 38 -7.71 -17.61 -0.53
N GLU A 39 -7.46 -18.78 0.08
CA GLU A 39 -7.02 -20.01 -0.61
C GLU A 39 -8.02 -20.46 -1.67
N ASN A 40 -9.32 -20.23 -1.44
CA ASN A 40 -10.40 -20.54 -2.38
C ASN A 40 -10.63 -19.46 -3.46
N GLY A 41 -9.83 -18.39 -3.48
CA GLY A 41 -9.95 -17.31 -4.45
C GLY A 41 -11.20 -16.43 -4.27
N GLU A 42 -11.75 -16.38 -3.05
CA GLU A 42 -12.90 -15.53 -2.75
C GLU A 42 -12.50 -14.04 -2.82
N GLU A 43 -13.45 -13.17 -3.13
CA GLU A 43 -13.20 -11.73 -3.23
C GLU A 43 -12.64 -11.13 -1.94
N ALA A 44 -11.67 -10.22 -2.07
CA ALA A 44 -11.00 -9.54 -0.95
C ALA A 44 -12.01 -8.89 0.01
N GLU A 45 -13.08 -8.29 -0.50
CA GLU A 45 -14.10 -7.64 0.29
C GLU A 45 -14.82 -8.61 1.26
N ARG A 46 -14.97 -9.87 0.85
CA ARG A 46 -15.54 -10.92 1.72
C ARG A 46 -14.61 -11.27 2.88
N ILE A 47 -13.30 -11.31 2.61
CA ILE A 47 -12.27 -11.54 3.61
C ILE A 47 -12.24 -10.37 4.59
N TYR A 48 -12.30 -9.13 4.11
CA TYR A 48 -12.38 -7.92 4.94
C TYR A 48 -13.60 -7.92 5.85
N LYS A 49 -14.79 -8.25 5.34
CA LYS A 49 -16.02 -8.38 6.15
C LYS A 49 -15.89 -9.46 7.21
N THR A 50 -15.21 -10.57 6.89
CA THR A 50 -14.98 -11.66 7.84
C THR A 50 -14.10 -11.19 8.99
N MET A 51 -13.01 -10.47 8.74
CA MET A 51 -12.14 -9.95 9.79
C MET A 51 -12.80 -8.83 10.60
N SER A 52 -13.52 -7.91 9.98
CA SER A 52 -14.29 -6.89 10.71
C SER A 52 -15.34 -7.52 11.64
N THR A 53 -16.02 -8.57 11.18
CA THR A 53 -16.97 -9.33 12.00
C THR A 53 -16.25 -10.08 13.12
N ALA A 54 -15.03 -10.57 12.88
CA ALA A 54 -14.19 -11.24 13.88
C ALA A 54 -13.90 -10.32 15.07
N VAL A 55 -13.39 -9.12 14.80
CA VAL A 55 -13.07 -8.12 15.84
C VAL A 55 -14.29 -7.81 16.69
N LEU A 56 -15.44 -7.53 16.05
CA LEU A 56 -16.68 -7.25 16.76
C LEU A 56 -17.18 -8.44 17.61
N SER A 57 -17.06 -9.66 17.10
CA SER A 57 -17.50 -10.88 17.77
C SER A 57 -16.60 -11.22 18.96
N LEU A 58 -15.29 -11.07 18.81
CA LEU A 58 -14.30 -11.28 19.87
C LEU A 58 -14.51 -10.28 21.01
N ASN A 59 -14.71 -9.00 20.69
CA ASN A 59 -14.98 -7.97 21.68
C ASN A 59 -16.26 -8.27 22.48
N ARG A 60 -17.32 -8.73 21.80
CA ARG A 60 -18.56 -9.16 22.48
C ARG A 60 -18.37 -10.40 23.36
N ALA A 61 -17.46 -11.28 23.00
CA ALA A 61 -17.12 -12.47 23.79
C ALA A 61 -16.12 -12.18 24.94
N GLY A 62 -15.69 -10.92 25.10
CA GLY A 62 -14.73 -10.49 26.11
C GLY A 62 -13.27 -10.83 25.77
N ALA A 63 -12.98 -11.25 24.55
CA ALA A 63 -11.62 -11.50 24.06
C ALA A 63 -11.11 -10.24 23.34
N ILE A 64 -10.60 -9.29 24.11
CA ILE A 64 -10.07 -8.03 23.59
C ILE A 64 -8.57 -8.23 23.33
N LEU A 65 -8.18 -8.20 22.06
CA LEU A 65 -6.77 -8.17 21.64
C LEU A 65 -6.35 -6.72 21.45
N SER A 66 -5.15 -6.39 21.93
CA SER A 66 -4.54 -5.10 21.63
C SER A 66 -4.15 -4.98 20.16
N ARG A 67 -3.98 -3.75 19.68
CA ARG A 67 -3.50 -3.47 18.33
C ARG A 67 -2.19 -4.21 18.01
N ASP A 68 -1.22 -4.18 18.96
CA ASP A 68 0.07 -4.84 18.76
C ASP A 68 -0.03 -6.37 18.66
N GLN A 69 -1.02 -6.97 19.31
CA GLN A 69 -1.30 -8.39 19.15
C GLN A 69 -1.84 -8.68 17.75
N TRP A 70 -2.78 -7.87 17.26
CA TRP A 70 -3.28 -7.99 15.89
C TRP A 70 -2.21 -7.76 14.83
N LEU A 71 -1.30 -6.81 15.07
CA LEU A 71 -0.19 -6.56 14.14
C LEU A 71 0.75 -7.76 14.04
N ARG A 72 1.07 -8.42 15.17
CA ARG A 72 1.85 -9.68 15.18
C ARG A 72 1.15 -10.81 14.43
N GLU A 73 -0.18 -10.92 14.57
CA GLU A 73 -0.97 -11.89 13.80
C GLU A 73 -0.92 -11.58 12.29
N ALA A 74 -1.02 -10.30 11.91
CA ALA A 74 -0.89 -9.86 10.53
C ALA A 74 0.50 -10.21 9.96
N GLU A 75 1.58 -9.93 10.71
CA GLU A 75 2.95 -10.28 10.32
C GLU A 75 3.15 -11.80 10.19
N GLN A 76 2.53 -12.59 11.07
CA GLN A 76 2.60 -14.05 10.99
C GLN A 76 1.87 -14.57 9.74
N VAL A 77 0.70 -14.02 9.44
CA VAL A 77 -0.08 -14.37 8.25
C VAL A 77 0.64 -13.94 6.97
N ASP A 78 1.32 -12.80 6.96
CA ASP A 78 2.18 -12.35 5.86
C ASP A 78 3.32 -13.33 5.62
N LYS A 79 4.00 -13.76 6.69
CA LYS A 79 5.06 -14.79 6.64
C LYS A 79 4.57 -16.12 6.04
N GLU A 80 3.32 -16.47 6.29
CA GLU A 80 2.68 -17.70 5.80
C GLU A 80 2.14 -17.56 4.36
N GLY A 81 2.28 -16.37 3.73
CA GLY A 81 1.96 -16.14 2.33
C GLY A 81 0.48 -15.89 2.06
N SER A 82 -0.26 -15.29 3.00
CA SER A 82 -1.66 -14.92 2.84
C SER A 82 -1.84 -13.37 2.88
N PRO A 83 -1.46 -12.65 1.81
CA PRO A 83 -1.41 -11.18 1.81
C PRO A 83 -2.78 -10.52 1.93
N THR A 84 -3.85 -11.12 1.39
CA THR A 84 -5.20 -10.57 1.47
C THR A 84 -5.76 -10.67 2.89
N THR A 85 -5.51 -11.81 3.56
CA THR A 85 -5.89 -11.99 4.97
C THR A 85 -5.10 -11.04 5.87
N CYS A 86 -3.80 -10.87 5.62
CA CYS A 86 -2.96 -9.88 6.30
C CYS A 86 -3.56 -8.47 6.16
N ALA A 87 -3.85 -8.03 4.94
CA ALA A 87 -4.46 -6.73 4.68
C ALA A 87 -5.83 -6.57 5.37
N ALA A 88 -6.62 -7.65 5.44
CA ALA A 88 -7.91 -7.65 6.13
C ALA A 88 -7.76 -7.47 7.65
N ILE A 89 -6.77 -8.10 8.27
CA ILE A 89 -6.46 -7.92 9.70
C ILE A 89 -6.06 -6.47 9.96
N VAL A 90 -5.08 -5.95 9.20
CA VAL A 90 -4.61 -4.57 9.35
C VAL A 90 -5.77 -3.58 9.19
N ARG A 91 -6.55 -3.67 8.11
CA ARG A 91 -7.68 -2.77 7.85
C ARG A 91 -8.71 -2.77 8.98
N ALA A 92 -8.94 -3.91 9.63
CA ALA A 92 -9.89 -4.02 10.73
C ALA A 92 -9.36 -3.51 12.07
N THR A 93 -8.04 -3.38 12.25
CA THR A 93 -7.44 -3.25 13.59
C THR A 93 -6.38 -2.16 13.74
N VAL A 94 -5.86 -1.61 12.64
CA VAL A 94 -4.75 -0.63 12.66
C VAL A 94 -5.07 0.66 13.44
N HIS A 95 -6.36 1.00 13.56
CA HIS A 95 -6.85 2.20 14.25
C HIS A 95 -7.13 1.99 15.75
N LEU A 96 -7.04 0.74 16.25
CA LEU A 96 -7.32 0.43 17.66
C LEU A 96 -6.24 1.05 18.55
N ASP A 97 -6.65 1.50 19.71
CA ASP A 97 -5.77 2.01 20.78
C ASP A 97 -4.84 3.17 20.38
N ILE A 98 -5.20 3.94 19.34
CA ILE A 98 -4.41 5.11 18.87
C ILE A 98 -5.33 6.32 18.76
N ASP A 99 -4.91 7.43 19.35
CA ASP A 99 -5.58 8.71 19.20
C ASP A 99 -5.44 9.23 17.75
N ALA A 100 -6.48 9.89 17.25
CA ALA A 100 -6.54 10.33 15.85
C ALA A 100 -5.34 11.20 15.44
N GLU A 101 -4.83 12.02 16.36
CA GLU A 101 -3.69 12.92 16.14
C GLU A 101 -2.35 12.17 15.93
N ASP A 102 -2.21 11.01 16.57
CA ASP A 102 -0.98 10.20 16.50
C ASP A 102 -0.97 9.18 15.36
N ARG A 103 -2.11 8.87 14.75
CA ARG A 103 -2.24 7.80 13.75
C ARG A 103 -1.23 7.91 12.61
N ARG A 104 -1.10 9.10 12.02
CA ARG A 104 -0.18 9.30 10.89
C ARG A 104 1.26 8.92 11.24
N ARG A 105 1.75 9.37 12.40
CA ARG A 105 3.11 9.08 12.87
C ARG A 105 3.28 7.60 13.20
N VAL A 106 2.36 7.06 14.00
CA VAL A 106 2.43 5.66 14.46
C VAL A 106 2.35 4.69 13.28
N TRP A 107 1.44 4.93 12.33
CA TRP A 107 1.32 4.05 11.15
C TRP A 107 2.54 4.13 10.22
N SER A 108 3.16 5.29 10.10
CA SER A 108 4.43 5.44 9.36
C SER A 108 5.55 4.63 10.03
N GLU A 109 5.71 4.77 11.36
CA GLU A 109 6.69 4.04 12.16
C GLU A 109 6.47 2.51 12.12
N ASP A 110 5.21 2.07 12.20
CA ASP A 110 4.85 0.65 12.09
C ASP A 110 5.16 0.06 10.71
N ALA A 111 4.86 0.81 9.65
CA ALA A 111 5.16 0.36 8.29
C ALA A 111 6.67 0.16 8.10
N ASP A 112 7.50 1.09 8.61
CA ASP A 112 8.96 0.95 8.57
C ASP A 112 9.44 -0.25 9.40
N SER A 113 8.89 -0.44 10.61
CA SER A 113 9.19 -1.59 11.45
C SER A 113 8.84 -2.92 10.78
N CYS A 114 7.68 -3.00 10.14
CA CYS A 114 7.28 -4.19 9.38
C CYS A 114 8.22 -4.47 8.20
N LEU A 115 8.70 -3.43 7.51
CA LEU A 115 9.69 -3.58 6.44
C LEU A 115 11.03 -4.09 6.95
N ASP A 116 11.50 -3.61 8.09
CA ASP A 116 12.74 -4.07 8.74
C ASP A 116 12.64 -5.55 9.12
N HIS A 117 11.44 -6.02 9.47
CA HIS A 117 11.14 -7.44 9.71
C HIS A 117 10.90 -8.25 8.42
N GLY A 118 10.95 -7.62 7.24
CA GLY A 118 10.66 -8.26 5.96
C GLY A 118 9.19 -8.60 5.73
N ARG A 119 8.27 -7.87 6.40
CA ARG A 119 6.81 -8.03 6.30
C ARG A 119 6.20 -7.04 5.32
N VAL A 120 6.47 -7.27 4.05
CA VAL A 120 6.11 -6.34 2.97
C VAL A 120 4.60 -6.16 2.82
N SER A 121 3.81 -7.25 2.91
CA SER A 121 2.36 -7.15 2.74
C SER A 121 1.70 -6.45 3.92
N THR A 122 2.24 -6.63 5.14
CA THR A 122 1.78 -5.91 6.34
C THR A 122 2.06 -4.42 6.21
N ALA A 123 3.28 -4.03 5.85
CA ALA A 123 3.65 -2.63 5.63
C ALA A 123 2.80 -1.97 4.53
N ARG A 124 2.60 -2.67 3.41
CA ARG A 124 1.72 -2.22 2.32
C ARG A 124 0.30 -1.95 2.79
N ALA A 125 -0.26 -2.85 3.59
CA ALA A 125 -1.62 -2.72 4.12
C ALA A 125 -1.74 -1.54 5.10
N ILE A 126 -0.74 -1.32 5.95
CA ILE A 126 -0.71 -0.16 6.88
C ILE A 126 -0.65 1.14 6.08
N LEU A 127 0.26 1.24 5.10
CA LEU A 127 0.39 2.44 4.25
C LEU A 127 -0.85 2.70 3.41
N ALA A 128 -1.54 1.65 2.93
CA ALA A 128 -2.81 1.81 2.22
C ALA A 128 -3.87 2.45 3.13
N CYS A 129 -4.02 1.96 4.37
CA CYS A 129 -4.93 2.56 5.36
C CYS A 129 -4.53 4.00 5.70
N ALA A 130 -3.22 4.27 5.82
CA ALA A 130 -2.72 5.60 6.11
C ALA A 130 -2.99 6.59 4.98
N LEU A 131 -2.85 6.19 3.73
CA LEU A 131 -3.14 7.02 2.56
C LEU A 131 -4.65 7.24 2.34
N ASP A 132 -5.49 6.30 2.76
CA ASP A 132 -6.94 6.47 2.72
C ASP A 132 -7.41 7.51 3.76
N GLU A 133 -6.77 7.60 4.93
CA GLU A 133 -7.10 8.57 5.99
C GLU A 133 -6.38 9.92 5.82
N PHE A 134 -5.14 9.92 5.30
CA PHE A 134 -4.29 11.10 5.11
C PHE A 134 -3.80 11.23 3.64
N PRO A 135 -4.71 11.47 2.68
CA PRO A 135 -4.37 11.48 1.25
C PRO A 135 -3.46 12.66 0.84
N ASP A 136 -3.36 13.68 1.66
CA ASP A 136 -2.51 14.86 1.46
C ASP A 136 -1.08 14.71 2.02
N SER A 137 -0.79 13.61 2.71
CA SER A 137 0.51 13.40 3.33
C SER A 137 1.57 12.95 2.32
N LEU A 138 2.42 13.88 1.90
CA LEU A 138 3.54 13.61 1.00
C LEU A 138 4.49 12.52 1.53
N GLU A 139 4.72 12.52 2.84
CA GLU A 139 5.61 11.57 3.50
C GLU A 139 5.13 10.12 3.33
N LEU A 140 3.83 9.88 3.54
CA LEU A 140 3.22 8.56 3.35
C LEU A 140 3.27 8.11 1.88
N TRP A 141 3.02 9.03 0.93
CA TRP A 141 3.17 8.73 -0.49
C TRP A 141 4.61 8.37 -0.87
N GLN A 142 5.60 9.09 -0.31
CA GLN A 142 7.01 8.76 -0.53
C GLN A 142 7.38 7.38 0.02
N GLN A 143 6.89 7.06 1.22
CA GLN A 143 7.15 5.77 1.86
C GLN A 143 6.51 4.63 1.08
N ALA A 144 5.24 4.76 0.68
CA ALA A 144 4.54 3.79 -0.14
C ALA A 144 5.19 3.60 -1.52
N ALA A 145 5.60 4.69 -2.18
CA ALA A 145 6.28 4.62 -3.48
C ALA A 145 7.65 3.94 -3.38
N ARG A 146 8.40 4.16 -2.30
CA ARG A 146 9.67 3.44 -2.04
C ARG A 146 9.43 1.95 -1.83
N LEU A 147 8.40 1.59 -1.07
CA LEU A 147 8.03 0.20 -0.84
C LEU A 147 7.68 -0.49 -2.17
N GLU A 148 6.80 0.10 -2.98
CA GLU A 148 6.39 -0.49 -4.26
C GLU A 148 7.56 -0.56 -5.25
N ARG A 149 8.47 0.41 -5.25
CA ARG A 149 9.67 0.37 -6.11
C ARG A 149 10.64 -0.75 -5.75
N LEU A 150 10.72 -1.13 -4.48
CA LEU A 150 11.64 -2.17 -4.00
C LEU A 150 11.02 -3.58 -4.03
N HIS A 151 9.73 -3.70 -3.76
CA HIS A 151 9.06 -4.96 -3.50
C HIS A 151 7.80 -5.19 -4.32
N GLY A 152 7.29 -4.16 -5.00
CA GLY A 152 6.09 -4.23 -5.81
C GLY A 152 6.35 -4.64 -7.25
N SER A 153 5.27 -4.66 -8.03
CA SER A 153 5.33 -4.78 -9.48
C SER A 153 5.36 -3.38 -10.13
N HIS A 154 5.80 -3.30 -11.40
CA HIS A 154 5.69 -2.08 -12.17
C HIS A 154 4.25 -1.53 -12.18
N VAL A 155 3.25 -2.41 -12.36
CA VAL A 155 1.83 -2.01 -12.37
C VAL A 155 1.42 -1.38 -11.03
N SER A 156 1.77 -2.02 -9.90
CA SER A 156 1.40 -1.49 -8.57
C SER A 156 2.06 -0.14 -8.26
N LEU A 157 3.31 0.02 -8.68
CA LEU A 157 4.03 1.30 -8.54
C LEU A 157 3.40 2.39 -9.40
N THR A 158 3.10 2.11 -10.66
CA THR A 158 2.47 3.06 -11.60
C THR A 158 1.11 3.52 -11.06
N ASP A 159 0.25 2.60 -10.64
CA ASP A 159 -1.08 2.91 -10.08
C ASP A 159 -0.96 3.76 -8.81
N LEU A 160 0.00 3.45 -7.94
CA LEU A 160 0.27 4.22 -6.73
C LEU A 160 0.72 5.65 -7.06
N LEU A 161 1.68 5.80 -7.99
CA LEU A 161 2.22 7.10 -8.39
C LEU A 161 1.16 7.95 -9.08
N GLU A 162 0.31 7.36 -9.93
CA GLU A 162 -0.79 8.08 -10.57
C GLU A 162 -1.80 8.63 -9.55
N ARG A 163 -2.16 7.83 -8.55
CA ARG A 163 -2.98 8.29 -7.42
C ARG A 163 -2.26 9.38 -6.61
N GLY A 164 -0.97 9.20 -6.34
CA GLY A 164 -0.15 10.13 -5.56
C GLY A 164 -0.06 11.52 -6.20
N VAL A 165 0.22 11.60 -7.49
CA VAL A 165 0.29 12.90 -8.20
C VAL A 165 -1.08 13.56 -8.36
N ALA A 166 -2.17 12.78 -8.33
CA ALA A 166 -3.52 13.33 -8.34
C ALA A 166 -3.89 13.97 -6.99
N GLN A 167 -3.45 13.37 -5.88
CA GLN A 167 -3.71 13.89 -4.52
C GLN A 167 -2.72 15.00 -4.12
N CYS A 168 -1.46 14.87 -4.50
CA CYS A 168 -0.37 15.79 -4.18
C CYS A 168 0.29 16.34 -5.47
N PRO A 169 -0.39 17.18 -6.27
CA PRO A 169 0.11 17.64 -7.57
C PRO A 169 1.39 18.50 -7.47
N THR A 170 1.65 19.11 -6.34
CA THR A 170 2.86 19.91 -6.09
C THR A 170 4.06 19.08 -5.60
N ALA A 171 3.90 17.75 -5.49
CA ALA A 171 4.94 16.84 -5.03
C ALA A 171 5.91 16.46 -6.14
N GLU A 172 6.93 17.27 -6.41
CA GLU A 172 7.93 17.04 -7.47
C GLU A 172 8.52 15.61 -7.43
N PHE A 173 8.80 15.10 -6.24
CA PHE A 173 9.37 13.75 -6.06
C PHE A 173 8.50 12.66 -6.69
N LEU A 174 7.16 12.73 -6.53
CA LEU A 174 6.25 11.73 -7.10
C LEU A 174 6.24 11.81 -8.63
N TRP A 175 6.23 13.02 -9.18
CA TRP A 175 6.30 13.22 -10.62
C TRP A 175 7.60 12.69 -11.24
N LEU A 176 8.73 12.97 -10.59
CA LEU A 176 10.04 12.49 -11.03
C LEU A 176 10.15 10.97 -10.96
N MET A 177 9.63 10.37 -9.89
CA MET A 177 9.58 8.91 -9.75
C MET A 177 8.67 8.29 -10.81
N TYR A 178 7.52 8.90 -11.12
CA TYR A 178 6.58 8.44 -12.13
C TYR A 178 7.19 8.51 -13.54
N ALA A 179 7.86 9.61 -13.86
CA ALA A 179 8.55 9.73 -15.15
C ALA A 179 9.71 8.74 -15.30
N ASP A 180 10.49 8.51 -14.23
CA ASP A 180 11.57 7.53 -14.21
C ASP A 180 11.05 6.08 -14.36
N ASP A 181 9.92 5.76 -13.73
CA ASP A 181 9.26 4.47 -13.87
C ASP A 181 8.84 4.21 -15.33
N ARG A 182 8.12 5.15 -15.96
CA ARG A 182 7.74 5.07 -17.37
C ARG A 182 8.96 4.96 -18.30
N ARG A 183 10.01 5.72 -18.02
CA ARG A 183 11.25 5.67 -18.80
C ARG A 183 11.93 4.30 -18.72
N ARG A 184 11.98 3.69 -17.52
CA ARG A 184 12.56 2.36 -17.32
C ARG A 184 11.80 1.26 -18.02
N ASP A 185 10.49 1.41 -18.13
CA ASP A 185 9.61 0.50 -18.88
C ASP A 185 9.72 0.68 -20.42
N GLY A 186 10.50 1.68 -20.88
CA GLY A 186 10.65 2.00 -22.28
C GLY A 186 9.55 2.86 -22.87
N ASP A 187 8.56 3.26 -22.05
CA ASP A 187 7.49 4.18 -22.45
C ASP A 187 7.96 5.64 -22.42
N LEU A 188 8.80 5.99 -23.37
CA LEU A 188 9.34 7.35 -23.50
C LEU A 188 8.25 8.39 -23.78
N HIS A 189 7.18 7.98 -24.49
CA HIS A 189 6.05 8.87 -24.75
C HIS A 189 5.26 9.18 -23.48
N GLY A 190 4.95 8.15 -22.67
CA GLY A 190 4.32 8.32 -21.36
C GLY A 190 5.18 9.15 -20.41
N ALA A 191 6.50 8.93 -20.40
CA ALA A 191 7.42 9.73 -19.60
C ALA A 191 7.37 11.23 -19.97
N ARG A 192 7.31 11.57 -21.26
CA ARG A 192 7.13 12.96 -21.73
C ARG A 192 5.81 13.57 -21.26
N GLN A 193 4.71 12.81 -21.38
CA GLN A 193 3.40 13.27 -20.92
C GLN A 193 3.39 13.53 -19.42
N VAL A 194 3.99 12.64 -18.63
CA VAL A 194 4.12 12.82 -17.18
C VAL A 194 4.91 14.07 -16.84
N LEU A 195 6.07 14.30 -17.49
CA LEU A 195 6.90 15.49 -17.25
C LEU A 195 6.23 16.79 -17.69
N THR A 196 5.42 16.75 -18.75
CA THR A 196 4.61 17.92 -19.18
C THR A 196 3.58 18.25 -18.10
N ARG A 197 2.81 17.29 -17.64
CA ARG A 197 1.85 17.46 -16.54
C ARG A 197 2.54 17.94 -15.26
N ALA A 198 3.71 17.41 -14.97
CA ALA A 198 4.52 17.81 -13.82
C ALA A 198 4.92 19.30 -13.91
N SER A 199 5.36 19.76 -15.08
CA SER A 199 5.74 21.15 -15.33
C SER A 199 4.54 22.11 -15.18
N ASP A 200 3.36 21.69 -15.63
CA ASP A 200 2.13 22.49 -15.51
C ASP A 200 1.69 22.61 -14.04
N ALA A 201 1.89 21.56 -13.24
CA ALA A 201 1.55 21.53 -11.82
C ALA A 201 2.61 22.22 -10.92
N ASN A 202 3.87 22.29 -11.36
CA ASN A 202 5.02 22.81 -10.61
C ASN A 202 5.79 23.84 -11.43
N LEU A 203 5.16 25.00 -11.66
CA LEU A 203 5.75 26.08 -12.45
C LEU A 203 7.10 26.53 -11.87
N GLY A 204 8.12 26.60 -12.73
CA GLY A 204 9.45 27.02 -12.34
C GLY A 204 10.29 25.96 -11.63
N SER A 205 9.84 24.69 -11.56
CA SER A 205 10.65 23.60 -11.01
C SER A 205 11.87 23.31 -11.87
N GLU A 206 13.06 23.52 -11.31
CA GLU A 206 14.33 23.19 -11.94
C GLU A 206 14.50 21.67 -12.07
N SER A 207 14.11 20.91 -11.05
CA SER A 207 14.23 19.46 -11.02
C SER A 207 13.45 18.78 -12.15
N ILE A 208 12.20 19.22 -12.37
CA ILE A 208 11.34 18.70 -13.45
C ILE A 208 11.89 19.11 -14.82
N SER A 209 12.34 20.36 -14.97
CA SER A 209 12.93 20.85 -16.21
C SER A 209 14.20 20.09 -16.58
N LEU A 210 15.06 19.79 -15.60
CA LEU A 210 16.26 18.97 -15.78
C LEU A 210 15.91 17.53 -16.17
N ALA A 211 14.92 16.93 -15.55
CA ALA A 211 14.46 15.59 -15.90
C ALA A 211 13.91 15.52 -17.31
N ALA A 212 13.13 16.53 -17.74
CA ALA A 212 12.61 16.63 -19.09
C ALA A 212 13.73 16.82 -20.12
N ALA A 213 14.68 17.72 -19.87
CA ALA A 213 15.83 17.93 -20.76
C ALA A 213 16.71 16.68 -20.88
N LYS A 214 16.90 15.95 -19.78
CA LYS A 214 17.63 14.68 -19.77
C LYS A 214 16.94 13.63 -20.63
N LEU A 215 15.62 13.49 -20.53
CA LEU A 215 14.84 12.55 -21.34
C LEU A 215 14.99 12.86 -22.83
N GLU A 216 14.88 14.14 -23.24
CA GLU A 216 15.05 14.53 -24.65
C GLU A 216 16.49 14.30 -25.14
N SER A 217 17.49 14.57 -24.30
CA SER A 217 18.91 14.28 -24.63
C SER A 217 19.16 12.77 -24.84
N GLU A 218 18.58 11.91 -23.98
CA GLU A 218 18.68 10.45 -24.08
C GLU A 218 17.99 9.92 -25.38
N THR A 219 16.92 10.59 -25.83
CA THR A 219 16.23 10.25 -27.08
C THR A 219 16.88 10.85 -28.33
N GLY A 220 17.95 11.64 -28.18
CA GLY A 220 18.70 12.26 -29.26
C GLY A 220 18.15 13.62 -29.70
N ASP A 221 17.11 14.14 -29.12
CA ASP A 221 16.56 15.47 -29.44
C ASP A 221 17.24 16.57 -28.62
N MET A 222 18.47 16.90 -29.00
CA MET A 222 19.26 17.94 -28.33
C MET A 222 18.66 19.35 -28.52
N ALA A 223 17.86 19.57 -29.56
CA ALA A 223 17.21 20.86 -29.78
C ALA A 223 16.12 21.10 -28.76
N SER A 224 15.26 20.11 -28.52
CA SER A 224 14.22 20.15 -27.48
C SER A 224 14.85 20.26 -26.09
N ALA A 225 15.88 19.49 -25.76
CA ALA A 225 16.60 19.56 -24.49
C ALA A 225 17.12 20.98 -24.20
N THR A 226 17.78 21.62 -25.21
CA THR A 226 18.31 23.00 -25.07
C THR A 226 17.18 24.02 -24.89
N ASN A 227 16.06 23.87 -25.61
CA ASN A 227 14.91 24.77 -25.49
C ASN A 227 14.27 24.68 -24.08
N ILE A 228 14.12 23.47 -23.51
CA ILE A 228 13.59 23.29 -22.15
C ILE A 228 14.48 23.98 -21.12
N LEU A 229 15.79 23.81 -21.21
CA LEU A 229 16.75 24.45 -20.30
C LEU A 229 16.78 25.97 -20.44
N ALA A 230 16.65 26.49 -21.69
CA ALA A 230 16.60 27.92 -21.95
C ALA A 230 15.32 28.56 -21.37
N ARG A 231 14.19 27.83 -21.41
CA ARG A 231 12.92 28.27 -20.82
C ARG A 231 13.00 28.26 -19.27
N ALA A 232 13.48 27.17 -18.68
CA ALA A 232 13.66 27.06 -17.25
C ALA A 232 14.50 28.21 -16.66
N ARG A 233 15.60 28.60 -17.34
CA ARG A 233 16.44 29.75 -16.97
C ARG A 233 15.72 31.08 -16.95
N LYS A 234 14.66 31.26 -17.74
CA LYS A 234 13.89 32.51 -17.77
C LYS A 234 12.83 32.56 -16.69
N GLU A 235 12.33 31.40 -16.25
CA GLU A 235 11.28 31.27 -15.24
C GLU A 235 11.83 31.40 -13.80
N VAL A 236 13.12 31.11 -13.59
CA VAL A 236 13.83 31.25 -12.30
C VAL A 236 14.31 32.68 -12.01
N ARG A 237 14.26 33.61 -12.99
CA ARG A 237 14.62 35.04 -12.83
C ARG A 237 13.38 35.87 -12.57
#